data_c97b3da7940ac2e2a5fbea0b29825d3e
#
_entry.id   c97b3da7940ac2e2a5fbea0b29825d3e
#
_cell.length_a   1.000
_cell.length_b   1.000
_cell.length_c   1.000
_cell.angle_alpha   90.00
_cell.angle_beta   90.00
_cell.angle_gamma   90.00
#
_symmetry.space_group_name_H-M   'P 1'
#
loop_
_entity.id
_entity.type
_entity.pdbx_description
1 polymer ?
#
loop_
_entity_poly.entity_id
_entity_poly.type
_entity_poly.pdbx_seq_one_letter_code
_entity_poly.pdbx_strand_id
1 'polypeptide(L)'
;MSATQVEALCELKRALIEDNIPTNKVGLLHSKSEASIPSDTEEQVNTRPFVLVTHNKIKHARTQLDSYFFYNDKQRDLVIWDESLLSGHSINLSVIEIRTKIAEAKISSDHQHLIGDDYLQLITYLDSIDSTLKEAHQSDDRDFQISFNEIPDDLTKLNHLINSLLTDGNDLKYFLLCVNNLDHIRYIKEQNGSIIHFEQTLPSELDSIVVLDASHTLRELTQSDHSIRTINLGCSKTYEDLTINFFKSPCGRQSLENEFRRRTESDLVKEVIDIISTLIESKPEEPILIWSYKKKNNLCIIDTIKSELRKVYPSIDFEQTNSEGHKLFNFNTFGNELGLNSLTHCKHTIFCGLLFQPMAALAMSLKGLSGDMERDLYTDKLLYKTKVSEQAHVFYQAVSRGSSRETINGKCMEHSVYLFHYTPLELKRMLAEVFPQAKWTRYETKYIDSTSSLAEERAVEINNALSELTAEEFKSLCGVNSQSTNKVSTQKVRKYLFPELKPNEWKLAIRAMNEIEFYEWAVVEKSFERR
;
A
#
# COMPACT_ATOMS: atom_id res chain seq x y z
N MET A 1 -12.40 14.16 17.77
CA MET A 1 -12.25 12.82 17.14
C MET A 1 -12.16 12.96 15.65
N SER A 2 -11.31 12.19 15.02
CA SER A 2 -11.17 12.13 13.56
C SER A 2 -11.49 10.71 13.06
N ALA A 3 -12.26 10.62 11.98
CA ALA A 3 -12.61 9.36 11.32
C ALA A 3 -12.71 9.51 9.80
N THR A 4 -12.65 8.41 9.07
CA THR A 4 -12.80 8.41 7.61
C THR A 4 -14.23 8.57 7.15
N GLN A 5 -15.20 8.10 7.92
CA GLN A 5 -16.62 8.11 7.57
C GLN A 5 -17.35 9.36 8.07
N VAL A 6 -17.97 10.07 7.14
CA VAL A 6 -18.80 11.25 7.46
C VAL A 6 -20.04 10.85 8.28
N GLU A 7 -20.75 9.78 7.90
CA GLU A 7 -21.97 9.37 8.59
C GLU A 7 -21.69 8.89 10.02
N ALA A 8 -20.57 8.18 10.25
CA ALA A 8 -20.18 7.81 11.62
C ALA A 8 -19.94 9.04 12.52
N LEU A 9 -19.34 10.09 11.97
CA LEU A 9 -19.19 11.35 12.69
C LEU A 9 -20.53 12.06 12.93
N CYS A 10 -21.46 11.97 11.97
CA CYS A 10 -22.82 12.49 12.13
C CYS A 10 -23.58 11.74 13.23
N GLU A 11 -23.48 10.41 13.27
CA GLU A 11 -24.08 9.58 14.31
C GLU A 11 -23.47 9.91 15.70
N LEU A 12 -22.15 10.04 15.78
CA LEU A 12 -21.48 10.43 17.01
C LEU A 12 -21.93 11.83 17.48
N LYS A 13 -22.09 12.79 16.55
CA LYS A 13 -22.62 14.12 16.89
C LYS A 13 -24.04 14.02 17.50
N ARG A 14 -24.90 13.17 16.92
CA ARG A 14 -26.25 12.94 17.46
C ARG A 14 -26.17 12.34 18.86
N ALA A 15 -25.37 11.29 19.05
CA ALA A 15 -25.19 10.64 20.35
C ALA A 15 -24.70 11.62 21.43
N LEU A 16 -23.71 12.46 21.11
CA LEU A 16 -23.22 13.50 22.05
C LEU A 16 -24.29 14.51 22.41
N ILE A 17 -25.18 14.87 21.48
CA ILE A 17 -26.32 15.79 21.77
C ILE A 17 -27.37 15.09 22.61
N GLU A 18 -27.67 13.83 22.35
CA GLU A 18 -28.58 13.00 23.15
C GLU A 18 -28.07 12.83 24.59
N ASP A 19 -26.76 12.77 24.79
CA ASP A 19 -26.07 12.76 26.08
C ASP A 19 -26.01 14.17 26.75
N ASN A 20 -26.83 15.11 26.30
CA ASN A 20 -26.97 16.47 26.83
C ASN A 20 -25.78 17.41 26.58
N ILE A 21 -24.92 17.11 25.61
CA ILE A 21 -23.90 18.09 25.17
C ILE A 21 -24.57 19.11 24.24
N PRO A 22 -24.54 20.42 24.56
CA PRO A 22 -25.18 21.45 23.74
C PRO A 22 -24.65 21.42 22.30
N THR A 23 -25.53 21.48 21.30
CA THR A 23 -25.22 21.44 19.88
C THR A 23 -24.15 22.48 19.48
N ASN A 24 -24.20 23.65 20.09
CA ASN A 24 -23.23 24.72 19.85
C ASN A 24 -21.82 24.43 20.40
N LYS A 25 -21.61 23.36 21.12
CA LYS A 25 -20.30 22.92 21.63
C LYS A 25 -19.67 21.85 20.77
N VAL A 26 -20.41 21.23 19.83
CA VAL A 26 -19.93 20.15 18.98
C VAL A 26 -19.81 20.63 17.55
N GLY A 27 -18.58 20.80 17.07
CA GLY A 27 -18.26 21.09 15.67
C GLY A 27 -18.17 19.80 14.85
N LEU A 28 -18.62 19.86 13.59
CA LEU A 28 -18.52 18.76 12.63
C LEU A 28 -17.98 19.29 11.31
N LEU A 29 -16.85 18.76 10.83
CA LEU A 29 -16.19 19.23 9.61
C LEU A 29 -15.97 18.07 8.63
N HIS A 30 -16.56 18.18 7.43
CA HIS A 30 -16.41 17.23 6.33
C HIS A 30 -16.61 17.91 4.97
N SER A 31 -16.36 17.17 3.87
CA SER A 31 -16.50 17.67 2.49
C SER A 31 -17.67 17.06 1.73
N LYS A 32 -18.49 16.18 2.34
CA LYS A 32 -19.60 15.52 1.67
C LYS A 32 -20.82 16.45 1.64
N SER A 33 -21.35 16.76 0.45
CA SER A 33 -22.51 17.64 0.24
C SER A 33 -23.84 17.04 0.71
N GLU A 34 -23.98 15.71 0.62
CA GLU A 34 -25.20 14.96 0.93
C GLU A 34 -25.12 14.21 2.27
N ALA A 35 -24.39 14.73 3.24
CA ALA A 35 -24.33 14.13 4.55
C ALA A 35 -25.62 14.37 5.36
N SER A 36 -25.93 13.47 6.29
CA SER A 36 -27.13 13.57 7.14
C SER A 36 -27.13 14.77 8.10
N ILE A 37 -25.94 15.34 8.37
CA ILE A 37 -25.76 16.62 9.08
C ILE A 37 -24.81 17.48 8.23
N PRO A 38 -25.15 18.74 7.93
CA PRO A 38 -24.26 19.65 7.20
C PRO A 38 -22.94 19.90 7.94
N SER A 39 -21.86 20.13 7.16
CA SER A 39 -20.57 20.54 7.71
C SER A 39 -20.63 21.95 8.28
N ASP A 40 -20.04 22.14 9.45
CA ASP A 40 -19.72 23.47 9.96
C ASP A 40 -18.58 24.12 9.12
N THR A 41 -18.36 25.42 9.26
CA THR A 41 -17.18 26.09 8.70
C THR A 41 -15.96 25.88 9.61
N GLU A 42 -14.76 26.07 9.09
CA GLU A 42 -13.52 25.98 9.87
C GLU A 42 -13.50 26.98 11.04
N GLU A 43 -13.96 28.22 10.81
CA GLU A 43 -14.09 29.23 11.87
C GLU A 43 -15.02 28.79 12.98
N GLN A 44 -16.17 28.18 12.64
CA GLN A 44 -17.12 27.66 13.64
C GLN A 44 -16.50 26.52 14.44
N VAL A 45 -15.80 25.59 13.80
CA VAL A 45 -15.17 24.43 14.43
C VAL A 45 -14.07 24.86 15.42
N ASN A 46 -13.29 25.88 15.10
CA ASN A 46 -12.19 26.38 15.93
C ASN A 46 -12.70 26.96 17.27
N THR A 47 -13.95 27.41 17.32
CA THR A 47 -14.58 27.93 18.57
C THR A 47 -15.28 26.86 19.40
N ARG A 48 -15.23 25.58 19.00
CA ARG A 48 -15.93 24.48 19.67
C ARG A 48 -15.00 23.64 20.54
N PRO A 49 -15.37 23.29 21.77
CA PRO A 49 -14.58 22.41 22.63
C PRO A 49 -14.52 20.97 22.11
N PHE A 50 -15.58 20.49 21.44
CA PHE A 50 -15.62 19.17 20.80
C PHE A 50 -15.58 19.33 19.30
N VAL A 51 -14.68 18.61 18.63
CA VAL A 51 -14.53 18.64 17.17
C VAL A 51 -14.57 17.23 16.62
N LEU A 52 -15.44 17.02 15.65
CA LEU A 52 -15.55 15.83 14.84
C LEU A 52 -15.11 16.19 13.41
N VAL A 53 -14.08 15.55 12.90
CA VAL A 53 -13.49 15.94 11.62
C VAL A 53 -13.09 14.72 10.79
N THR A 54 -13.24 14.78 9.46
CA THR A 54 -12.77 13.70 8.60
C THR A 54 -11.26 13.75 8.40
N HIS A 55 -10.63 12.58 8.27
CA HIS A 55 -9.20 12.46 7.97
C HIS A 55 -8.78 13.28 6.75
N ASN A 56 -9.62 13.30 5.70
CA ASN A 56 -9.34 14.07 4.50
C ASN A 56 -9.24 15.58 4.77
N LYS A 57 -10.08 16.11 5.65
CA LYS A 57 -9.99 17.52 6.03
C LYS A 57 -8.68 17.82 6.75
N ILE A 58 -8.24 16.96 7.66
CA ILE A 58 -6.95 17.12 8.35
C ILE A 58 -5.79 17.03 7.35
N LYS A 59 -5.80 16.01 6.46
CA LYS A 59 -4.75 15.85 5.44
C LYS A 59 -4.62 17.04 4.47
N HIS A 60 -5.73 17.70 4.17
CA HIS A 60 -5.73 18.88 3.29
C HIS A 60 -5.43 20.20 4.00
N ALA A 61 -5.50 20.23 5.32
CA ALA A 61 -5.33 21.44 6.12
C ALA A 61 -3.86 21.82 6.40
N ARG A 62 -2.91 21.34 5.62
CA ARG A 62 -1.43 21.41 5.76
C ARG A 62 -0.84 22.59 6.58
N THR A 63 -1.51 23.73 6.61
CA THR A 63 -1.06 24.95 7.32
C THR A 63 -1.94 25.33 8.51
N GLN A 64 -3.01 24.56 8.81
CA GLN A 64 -4.00 24.87 9.83
C GLN A 64 -4.28 23.68 10.77
N LEU A 65 -3.33 22.73 10.85
CA LEU A 65 -3.47 21.54 11.71
C LEU A 65 -3.69 21.92 13.18
N ASP A 66 -3.08 23.01 13.64
CA ASP A 66 -3.21 23.50 15.01
C ASP A 66 -4.66 23.73 15.40
N SER A 67 -5.50 24.24 14.49
CA SER A 67 -6.92 24.50 14.78
C SER A 67 -7.72 23.26 15.14
N TYR A 68 -7.32 22.07 14.67
CA TYR A 68 -8.00 20.81 15.02
C TYR A 68 -7.51 20.20 16.32
N PHE A 69 -6.24 20.41 16.67
CA PHE A 69 -5.62 19.84 17.86
C PHE A 69 -5.66 20.76 19.08
N PHE A 70 -5.84 22.05 18.85
CA PHE A 70 -5.87 23.05 19.91
C PHE A 70 -7.25 23.72 20.04
N TYR A 71 -7.52 24.25 21.22
CA TYR A 71 -8.71 25.03 21.57
C TYR A 71 -8.33 26.09 22.59
N ASN A 72 -8.59 27.38 22.29
CA ASN A 72 -8.18 28.50 23.12
C ASN A 72 -6.68 28.48 23.46
N ASP A 73 -5.83 28.27 22.45
CA ASP A 73 -4.36 28.21 22.54
C ASP A 73 -3.81 27.10 23.46
N LYS A 74 -4.64 26.11 23.79
CA LYS A 74 -4.25 24.93 24.56
C LYS A 74 -4.56 23.68 23.77
N GLN A 75 -3.69 22.70 23.89
CA GLN A 75 -3.97 21.37 23.35
C GLN A 75 -5.31 20.85 23.91
N ARG A 76 -6.07 20.16 23.07
CA ARG A 76 -7.28 19.47 23.52
C ARG A 76 -6.91 18.34 24.47
N ASP A 77 -7.68 18.18 25.53
CA ASP A 77 -7.42 17.18 26.58
C ASP A 77 -7.41 15.74 26.02
N LEU A 78 -8.13 15.48 24.94
CA LEU A 78 -8.20 14.18 24.28
C LEU A 78 -8.32 14.33 22.77
N VAL A 79 -7.37 13.74 22.07
CA VAL A 79 -7.40 13.57 20.62
C VAL A 79 -7.56 12.08 20.31
N ILE A 80 -8.61 11.70 19.58
CA ILE A 80 -8.86 10.33 19.16
C ILE A 80 -8.80 10.28 17.64
N TRP A 81 -8.00 9.37 17.13
CA TRP A 81 -7.90 9.05 15.71
C TRP A 81 -8.42 7.63 15.47
N ASP A 82 -9.47 7.52 14.68
CA ASP A 82 -10.04 6.23 14.30
C ASP A 82 -9.34 5.71 13.04
N GLU A 83 -8.96 4.45 13.03
CA GLU A 83 -8.16 3.77 12.02
C GLU A 83 -6.65 4.10 12.07
N SER A 84 -5.90 3.59 11.10
CA SER A 84 -4.44 3.64 11.07
C SER A 84 -3.90 5.06 10.91
N LEU A 85 -2.95 5.41 11.75
CA LEU A 85 -2.19 6.67 11.70
C LEU A 85 -0.69 6.37 11.72
N LEU A 86 0.05 7.12 10.92
CA LEU A 86 1.50 7.25 11.01
C LEU A 86 1.83 8.71 11.34
N SER A 87 2.87 8.96 12.12
CA SER A 87 3.29 10.33 12.48
C SER A 87 3.73 11.15 11.27
N GLY A 88 4.15 10.48 10.21
CA GLY A 88 4.51 11.10 8.96
C GLY A 88 4.39 10.15 7.77
N HIS A 89 4.64 10.64 6.60
CA HIS A 89 4.59 9.87 5.37
C HIS A 89 5.68 10.29 4.36
N SER A 90 6.02 9.37 3.47
CA SER A 90 6.93 9.67 2.37
C SER A 90 6.20 10.33 1.21
N ILE A 91 6.83 11.30 0.60
CA ILE A 91 6.44 11.88 -0.67
C ILE A 91 7.42 11.40 -1.72
N ASN A 92 6.88 10.85 -2.80
CA ASN A 92 7.66 10.30 -3.91
C ASN A 92 7.31 11.05 -5.20
N LEU A 93 8.30 11.68 -5.81
CA LEU A 93 8.19 12.39 -7.07
C LEU A 93 9.03 11.68 -8.14
N SER A 94 8.40 11.33 -9.25
CA SER A 94 9.05 10.67 -10.38
C SER A 94 10.01 11.61 -11.09
N VAL A 95 11.28 11.25 -11.20
CA VAL A 95 12.29 12.04 -11.92
C VAL A 95 11.94 12.20 -13.41
N ILE A 96 11.38 11.16 -14.02
CA ILE A 96 10.93 11.24 -15.43
C ILE A 96 9.82 12.26 -15.58
N GLU A 97 8.82 12.27 -14.70
CA GLU A 97 7.70 13.22 -14.77
C GLU A 97 8.19 14.65 -14.59
N ILE A 98 9.06 14.90 -13.59
CA ILE A 98 9.68 16.21 -13.37
C ILE A 98 10.44 16.67 -14.61
N ARG A 99 11.32 15.83 -15.15
CA ARG A 99 12.12 16.16 -16.34
C ARG A 99 11.27 16.37 -17.58
N THR A 100 10.18 15.62 -17.73
CA THR A 100 9.20 15.84 -18.81
C THR A 100 8.55 17.21 -18.68
N LYS A 101 8.14 17.59 -17.48
CA LYS A 101 7.54 18.92 -17.24
C LYS A 101 8.53 20.07 -17.44
N ILE A 102 9.80 19.87 -17.08
CA ILE A 102 10.87 20.81 -17.39
C ILE A 102 11.01 20.99 -18.90
N ALA A 103 11.04 19.90 -19.66
CA ALA A 103 11.16 19.95 -21.12
C ALA A 103 9.93 20.63 -21.77
N GLU A 104 8.71 20.33 -21.31
CA GLU A 104 7.48 20.98 -21.76
C GLU A 104 7.51 22.49 -21.48
N ALA A 105 7.96 22.93 -20.29
CA ALA A 105 8.08 24.34 -19.94
C ALA A 105 9.08 25.08 -20.84
N LYS A 106 10.20 24.46 -21.17
CA LYS A 106 11.22 25.02 -22.08
C LYS A 106 10.68 25.18 -23.49
N ILE A 107 10.00 24.15 -24.05
CA ILE A 107 9.38 24.25 -25.38
C ILE A 107 8.31 25.35 -25.40
N SER A 108 7.50 25.46 -24.35
CA SER A 108 6.47 26.49 -24.26
C SER A 108 7.06 27.91 -24.18
N SER A 109 8.19 28.08 -23.51
CA SER A 109 8.88 29.37 -23.43
C SER A 109 9.45 29.81 -24.77
N ASP A 110 9.96 28.91 -25.59
CA ASP A 110 10.51 29.18 -26.92
C ASP A 110 9.43 29.70 -27.90
N HIS A 111 8.17 29.32 -27.68
CA HIS A 111 7.03 29.76 -28.50
C HIS A 111 6.41 31.09 -28.04
N GLN A 112 6.72 31.56 -26.86
CA GLN A 112 6.21 32.81 -26.34
C GLN A 112 7.20 33.93 -26.69
N HIS A 113 6.91 34.76 -27.69
CA HIS A 113 7.70 35.89 -28.14
C HIS A 113 7.92 37.05 -27.11
N LEU A 114 7.59 36.79 -25.84
CA LEU A 114 7.70 37.70 -24.69
C LEU A 114 8.55 37.03 -23.60
N ILE A 115 9.80 36.74 -23.89
CA ILE A 115 10.75 36.26 -22.87
C ILE A 115 11.24 37.47 -22.09
N GLY A 116 10.61 37.75 -20.95
CA GLY A 116 11.16 38.68 -19.95
C GLY A 116 12.27 38.00 -19.14
N ASP A 117 13.08 38.80 -18.45
CA ASP A 117 14.20 38.32 -17.62
C ASP A 117 13.76 37.22 -16.61
N ASP A 118 12.55 37.30 -16.10
CA ASP A 118 11.98 36.35 -15.16
C ASP A 118 11.83 34.94 -15.75
N TYR A 119 11.40 34.85 -17.02
CA TYR A 119 11.31 33.54 -17.69
C TYR A 119 12.70 32.97 -17.98
N LEU A 120 13.66 33.79 -18.34
CA LEU A 120 15.03 33.38 -18.58
C LEU A 120 15.66 32.82 -17.29
N GLN A 121 15.44 33.49 -16.15
CA GLN A 121 15.86 32.99 -14.85
C GLN A 121 15.21 31.65 -14.49
N LEU A 122 13.89 31.51 -14.71
CA LEU A 122 13.19 30.26 -14.48
C LEU A 122 13.77 29.12 -15.35
N ILE A 123 13.94 29.33 -16.64
CA ILE A 123 14.47 28.30 -17.56
C ILE A 123 15.91 27.94 -17.19
N THR A 124 16.76 28.90 -16.83
CA THR A 124 18.12 28.63 -16.36
C THR A 124 18.14 27.79 -15.10
N TYR A 125 17.21 28.06 -14.16
CA TYR A 125 17.04 27.28 -12.95
C TYR A 125 16.56 25.85 -13.24
N LEU A 126 15.57 25.70 -14.11
CA LEU A 126 15.08 24.39 -14.53
C LEU A 126 16.16 23.57 -15.26
N ASP A 127 17.04 24.21 -16.03
CA ASP A 127 18.21 23.58 -16.65
C ASP A 127 19.20 23.04 -15.61
N SER A 128 19.48 23.83 -14.57
CA SER A 128 20.31 23.39 -13.45
C SER A 128 19.72 22.16 -12.76
N ILE A 129 18.41 22.17 -12.49
CA ILE A 129 17.70 21.01 -11.91
C ILE A 129 17.83 19.77 -12.81
N ASP A 130 17.53 19.91 -14.12
CA ASP A 130 17.63 18.77 -15.06
C ASP A 130 19.03 18.20 -15.13
N SER A 131 20.08 19.06 -15.07
CA SER A 131 21.48 18.62 -15.02
C SER A 131 21.77 17.82 -13.76
N THR A 132 21.40 18.36 -12.60
CA THR A 132 21.57 17.67 -11.30
C THR A 132 20.86 16.32 -11.27
N LEU A 133 19.64 16.21 -11.80
CA LEU A 133 18.89 14.95 -11.89
C LEU A 133 19.55 13.94 -12.85
N LYS A 134 20.16 14.41 -13.95
CA LYS A 134 20.93 13.55 -14.86
C LYS A 134 22.18 12.98 -14.19
N GLU A 135 22.93 13.82 -13.50
CA GLU A 135 24.13 13.43 -12.76
C GLU A 135 23.77 12.42 -11.65
N ALA A 136 22.71 12.69 -10.91
CA ALA A 136 22.18 11.78 -9.90
C ALA A 136 21.82 10.41 -10.50
N HIS A 137 21.23 10.38 -11.68
CA HIS A 137 20.90 9.12 -12.36
C HIS A 137 22.13 8.33 -12.83
N GLN A 138 23.24 8.98 -13.08
CA GLN A 138 24.51 8.38 -13.48
C GLN A 138 25.35 7.88 -12.29
N SER A 139 25.06 8.34 -11.06
CA SER A 139 25.73 7.90 -9.84
C SER A 139 25.64 6.37 -9.68
N ASP A 140 26.66 5.75 -9.10
CA ASP A 140 26.66 4.33 -8.74
C ASP A 140 25.85 4.06 -7.45
N ASP A 141 25.65 5.10 -6.63
CA ASP A 141 24.88 5.00 -5.41
C ASP A 141 23.38 4.88 -5.70
N ARG A 142 22.70 4.04 -4.93
CA ARG A 142 21.26 3.78 -5.09
C ARG A 142 20.38 4.71 -4.28
N ASP A 143 20.87 5.21 -3.17
CA ASP A 143 20.14 6.03 -2.22
C ASP A 143 21.10 7.03 -1.58
N PHE A 144 20.96 8.31 -1.88
CA PHE A 144 21.81 9.37 -1.37
C PHE A 144 21.07 10.69 -1.25
N GLN A 145 21.57 11.55 -0.37
CA GLN A 145 21.06 12.90 -0.25
C GLN A 145 21.40 13.71 -1.51
N ILE A 146 20.43 14.41 -2.06
CA ILE A 146 20.60 15.29 -3.22
C ILE A 146 20.35 16.74 -2.80
N SER A 147 21.17 17.65 -3.30
CA SER A 147 21.00 19.09 -3.11
C SER A 147 20.94 19.77 -4.47
N PHE A 148 20.16 20.83 -4.54
CA PHE A 148 20.00 21.66 -5.74
C PHE A 148 20.60 23.04 -5.47
N ASN A 149 21.36 23.53 -6.44
CA ASN A 149 21.99 24.86 -6.32
C ASN A 149 20.98 25.98 -6.51
N GLU A 150 21.18 27.06 -5.78
CA GLU A 150 20.53 28.37 -5.86
C GLU A 150 19.05 28.38 -6.30
N ILE A 151 18.21 28.48 -5.32
CA ILE A 151 16.76 28.56 -5.48
C ILE A 151 16.36 30.01 -5.56
N PRO A 152 15.58 30.44 -6.57
CA PRO A 152 15.07 31.79 -6.62
C PRO A 152 14.22 32.17 -5.39
N ASP A 153 14.42 33.32 -4.81
CA ASP A 153 13.80 33.77 -3.56
C ASP A 153 12.27 33.87 -3.60
N ASP A 154 11.68 34.02 -4.80
CA ASP A 154 10.23 34.22 -4.97
C ASP A 154 9.50 33.03 -5.60
N LEU A 155 9.13 32.06 -4.74
CA LEU A 155 8.33 30.87 -5.13
C LEU A 155 6.96 31.22 -5.70
N THR A 156 6.32 32.29 -5.22
CA THR A 156 4.98 32.69 -5.68
C THR A 156 5.07 33.12 -7.15
N LYS A 157 6.08 33.90 -7.49
CA LYS A 157 6.37 34.33 -8.87
C LYS A 157 6.68 33.12 -9.76
N LEU A 158 7.55 32.20 -9.30
CA LEU A 158 7.86 30.97 -10.03
C LEU A 158 6.62 30.13 -10.31
N ASN A 159 5.77 29.93 -9.34
CA ASN A 159 4.51 29.19 -9.51
C ASN A 159 3.58 29.87 -10.52
N HIS A 160 3.53 31.18 -10.54
CA HIS A 160 2.76 31.92 -11.54
C HIS A 160 3.32 31.73 -12.96
N LEU A 161 4.64 31.79 -13.11
CA LEU A 161 5.33 31.58 -14.40
C LEU A 161 5.11 30.15 -14.91
N ILE A 162 5.22 29.13 -14.05
CA ILE A 162 4.94 27.72 -14.41
C ILE A 162 3.49 27.55 -14.87
N ASN A 163 2.53 28.19 -14.20
CA ASN A 163 1.12 28.15 -14.63
C ASN A 163 0.89 28.78 -16.01
N SER A 164 1.68 29.78 -16.39
CA SER A 164 1.58 30.39 -17.71
C SER A 164 2.22 29.54 -18.81
N LEU A 165 3.19 28.69 -18.47
CA LEU A 165 3.90 27.81 -19.41
C LEU A 165 3.23 26.44 -19.58
N LEU A 166 2.65 25.91 -18.51
CA LEU A 166 2.13 24.53 -18.46
C LEU A 166 0.64 24.52 -18.07
N THR A 167 -0.16 23.79 -18.79
CA THR A 167 -1.56 23.51 -18.44
C THR A 167 -1.68 22.62 -17.21
N ASP A 168 -0.69 21.73 -16.98
CA ASP A 168 -0.59 20.84 -15.82
C ASP A 168 0.85 20.87 -15.28
N GLY A 169 1.14 21.84 -14.44
CA GLY A 169 2.47 22.04 -13.82
C GLY A 169 2.51 21.71 -12.32
N ASN A 170 1.48 21.05 -11.77
CA ASN A 170 1.36 20.84 -10.33
C ASN A 170 2.52 20.03 -9.75
N ASP A 171 2.96 18.97 -10.41
CA ASP A 171 4.07 18.13 -9.94
C ASP A 171 5.39 18.89 -9.92
N LEU A 172 5.64 19.72 -10.94
CA LEU A 172 6.84 20.58 -10.98
C LEU A 172 6.81 21.63 -9.89
N LYS A 173 5.68 22.31 -9.66
CA LYS A 173 5.52 23.28 -8.57
C LYS A 173 5.74 22.64 -7.20
N TYR A 174 5.14 21.48 -7.00
CA TYR A 174 5.29 20.74 -5.75
C TYR A 174 6.75 20.32 -5.53
N PHE A 175 7.42 19.84 -6.58
CA PHE A 175 8.85 19.53 -6.53
C PHE A 175 9.69 20.76 -6.15
N LEU A 176 9.44 21.93 -6.77
CA LEU A 176 10.15 23.16 -6.43
C LEU A 176 9.89 23.59 -4.99
N LEU A 177 8.67 23.44 -4.50
CA LEU A 177 8.34 23.68 -3.09
C LEU A 177 9.15 22.74 -2.17
N CYS A 178 9.24 21.47 -2.51
CA CYS A 178 10.03 20.50 -1.75
C CYS A 178 11.52 20.87 -1.74
N VAL A 179 12.08 21.17 -2.90
CA VAL A 179 13.50 21.55 -3.04
C VAL A 179 13.86 22.77 -2.20
N ASN A 180 12.94 23.74 -2.09
CA ASN A 180 13.19 24.99 -1.40
C ASN A 180 13.10 24.92 0.14
N ASN A 181 12.30 23.99 0.66
CA ASN A 181 11.93 24.02 2.08
C ASN A 181 12.46 22.81 2.87
N LEU A 182 13.20 21.88 2.24
CA LEU A 182 13.49 20.59 2.85
C LEU A 182 14.98 20.28 2.88
N ASP A 183 15.49 20.08 4.09
CA ASP A 183 16.89 19.76 4.35
C ASP A 183 17.29 18.32 3.97
N HIS A 184 16.30 17.42 3.81
CA HIS A 184 16.54 15.98 3.65
C HIS A 184 15.81 15.41 2.43
N ILE A 185 16.19 15.89 1.24
CA ILE A 185 15.71 15.29 -0.01
C ILE A 185 16.70 14.21 -0.43
N ARG A 186 16.16 13.03 -0.76
CA ARG A 186 16.98 11.91 -1.24
C ARG A 186 16.62 11.56 -2.68
N TYR A 187 17.64 11.15 -3.42
CA TYR A 187 17.48 10.51 -4.72
C TYR A 187 17.54 9.00 -4.54
N ILE A 188 16.58 8.28 -5.10
CA ILE A 188 16.58 6.82 -5.10
C ILE A 188 16.57 6.31 -6.55
N LYS A 189 17.60 5.52 -6.90
CA LYS A 189 17.82 4.97 -8.24
C LYS A 189 17.01 3.69 -8.46
N GLU A 190 15.69 3.72 -8.23
CA GLU A 190 14.82 2.62 -8.60
C GLU A 190 14.03 2.97 -9.86
N GLN A 191 13.80 1.97 -10.71
CA GLN A 191 13.10 2.15 -12.00
C GLN A 191 13.75 3.27 -12.85
N ASN A 192 13.21 4.48 -12.79
CA ASN A 192 13.66 5.63 -13.57
C ASN A 192 14.13 6.79 -12.69
N GLY A 193 14.39 6.51 -11.43
CA GLY A 193 14.76 7.50 -10.42
C GLY A 193 13.56 8.17 -9.75
N SER A 194 13.68 8.39 -8.45
CA SER A 194 12.68 9.08 -7.62
C SER A 194 13.35 10.10 -6.71
N ILE A 195 12.75 11.27 -6.59
CA ILE A 195 13.04 12.23 -5.54
C ILE A 195 12.08 11.97 -4.39
N ILE A 196 12.61 11.75 -3.21
CA ILE A 196 11.83 11.35 -2.06
C ILE A 196 12.16 12.21 -0.86
N HIS A 197 11.13 12.50 -0.10
CA HIS A 197 11.27 13.17 1.17
C HIS A 197 10.23 12.63 2.17
N PHE A 198 10.48 12.83 3.47
CA PHE A 198 9.57 12.47 4.54
C PHE A 198 8.94 13.71 5.14
N GLU A 199 7.62 13.72 5.23
CA GLU A 199 6.85 14.82 5.81
C GLU A 199 6.19 14.36 7.11
N GLN A 200 6.43 15.07 8.20
CA GLN A 200 5.73 14.89 9.45
C GLN A 200 4.29 15.40 9.29
N THR A 201 3.30 14.58 9.60
CA THR A 201 1.88 14.94 9.47
C THR A 201 1.24 15.38 10.77
N LEU A 202 1.83 15.02 11.89
CA LEU A 202 1.36 15.44 13.20
C LEU A 202 2.17 16.64 13.70
N PRO A 203 1.53 17.64 14.32
CA PRO A 203 2.25 18.73 14.98
C PRO A 203 3.22 18.17 16.05
N SER A 204 4.44 18.71 16.09
CA SER A 204 5.45 18.31 17.09
C SER A 204 5.04 18.64 18.53
N GLU A 205 4.15 19.61 18.69
CA GLU A 205 3.61 20.09 19.95
C GLU A 205 2.47 19.20 20.51
N LEU A 206 2.04 18.20 19.73
CA LEU A 206 0.97 17.29 20.15
C LEU A 206 1.49 16.28 21.18
N ASP A 207 1.18 16.49 22.45
CA ASP A 207 1.66 15.66 23.56
C ASP A 207 1.05 14.25 23.58
N SER A 208 -0.22 14.11 23.18
CA SER A 208 -0.87 12.82 23.22
C SER A 208 -2.04 12.69 22.23
N ILE A 209 -2.09 11.55 21.58
CA ILE A 209 -3.17 11.12 20.70
C ILE A 209 -3.46 9.64 20.94
N VAL A 210 -4.73 9.26 21.00
CA VAL A 210 -5.17 7.87 21.06
C VAL A 210 -5.55 7.41 19.65
N VAL A 211 -4.85 6.41 19.13
CA VAL A 211 -5.13 5.81 17.82
C VAL A 211 -5.85 4.48 18.02
N LEU A 212 -7.01 4.34 17.40
CA LEU A 212 -7.81 3.12 17.42
C LEU A 212 -7.59 2.35 16.12
N ASP A 213 -6.61 1.47 16.10
CA ASP A 213 -6.25 0.69 14.91
C ASP A 213 -6.13 -0.80 15.24
N ALA A 214 -7.07 -1.59 14.73
CA ALA A 214 -7.07 -3.05 14.90
C ALA A 214 -5.96 -3.74 14.10
N SER A 215 -5.31 -3.06 13.17
CA SER A 215 -4.25 -3.58 12.30
C SER A 215 -2.85 -3.07 12.67
N HIS A 216 -2.70 -2.34 13.77
CA HIS A 216 -1.42 -1.72 14.15
C HIS A 216 -0.28 -2.72 14.34
N THR A 217 -0.57 -3.94 14.80
CA THR A 217 0.44 -5.00 14.96
C THR A 217 0.97 -5.54 13.64
N LEU A 218 0.20 -5.41 12.55
CA LEU A 218 0.62 -5.85 11.22
C LEU A 218 1.65 -4.93 10.57
N ARG A 219 1.58 -3.62 10.87
CA ARG A 219 2.36 -2.62 10.12
C ARG A 219 3.75 -2.43 10.68
N GLU A 220 4.78 -2.85 9.95
CA GLU A 220 6.17 -2.55 10.28
C GLU A 220 6.44 -1.04 10.36
N LEU A 221 5.75 -0.23 9.57
CA LEU A 221 5.84 1.22 9.65
C LEU A 221 5.39 1.73 11.01
N THR A 222 4.28 1.23 11.55
CA THR A 222 3.81 1.58 12.90
C THR A 222 4.79 1.11 13.98
N GLN A 223 5.36 -0.09 13.81
CA GLN A 223 6.35 -0.63 14.76
C GLN A 223 7.68 0.13 14.72
N SER A 224 7.99 0.74 13.57
CA SER A 224 9.20 1.55 13.36
C SER A 224 9.03 3.01 13.81
N ASP A 225 7.81 3.44 14.10
CA ASP A 225 7.52 4.80 14.54
C ASP A 225 7.80 4.94 16.03
N HIS A 226 8.94 5.54 16.38
CA HIS A 226 9.37 5.72 17.76
C HIS A 226 8.48 6.65 18.60
N SER A 227 7.62 7.44 17.96
CA SER A 227 6.66 8.32 18.63
C SER A 227 5.42 7.57 19.10
N ILE A 228 5.17 6.35 18.60
CA ILE A 228 3.96 5.56 18.88
C ILE A 228 4.25 4.51 19.97
N ARG A 229 3.46 4.54 21.05
CA ARG A 229 3.39 3.48 22.04
C ARG A 229 2.20 2.59 21.77
N THR A 230 2.43 1.34 21.40
CA THR A 230 1.37 0.37 21.14
C THR A 230 0.89 -0.31 22.42
N ILE A 231 -0.44 -0.51 22.52
CA ILE A 231 -1.07 -1.32 23.55
C ILE A 231 -1.85 -2.43 22.83
N ASN A 232 -1.39 -3.65 22.96
CA ASN A 232 -2.08 -4.81 22.37
C ASN A 232 -3.15 -5.30 23.36
N LEU A 233 -4.41 -5.14 22.99
CA LEU A 233 -5.57 -5.61 23.78
C LEU A 233 -5.96 -7.06 23.44
N GLY A 234 -5.24 -7.70 22.54
CA GLY A 234 -5.57 -9.03 22.03
C GLY A 234 -6.72 -9.02 21.02
N CYS A 235 -7.01 -10.18 20.48
CA CYS A 235 -8.10 -10.34 19.50
C CYS A 235 -9.43 -10.57 20.23
N SER A 236 -10.46 -9.80 19.90
CA SER A 236 -11.78 -9.88 20.53
C SER A 236 -12.65 -11.01 19.97
N LYS A 237 -12.25 -11.63 18.85
CA LYS A 237 -12.99 -12.71 18.19
C LYS A 237 -12.06 -13.72 17.52
N THR A 238 -12.60 -14.90 17.21
CA THR A 238 -11.92 -15.91 16.38
C THR A 238 -12.40 -15.87 14.94
N TYR A 239 -11.58 -16.36 14.01
CA TYR A 239 -11.86 -16.37 12.58
C TYR A 239 -12.01 -17.80 12.03
N GLU A 240 -12.52 -18.75 12.83
CA GLU A 240 -12.71 -20.15 12.43
C GLU A 240 -13.59 -20.31 11.18
N ASP A 241 -14.51 -19.36 10.96
CA ASP A 241 -15.45 -19.34 9.84
C ASP A 241 -14.99 -18.44 8.67
N LEU A 242 -13.76 -17.90 8.75
CA LEU A 242 -13.08 -17.24 7.64
C LEU A 242 -12.24 -18.29 6.87
N THR A 243 -12.56 -18.47 5.59
CA THR A 243 -11.78 -19.31 4.67
C THR A 243 -11.13 -18.44 3.61
N ILE A 244 -9.79 -18.48 3.52
CA ILE A 244 -9.01 -17.77 2.52
C ILE A 244 -8.50 -18.78 1.49
N ASN A 245 -9.14 -18.77 0.33
CA ASN A 245 -8.74 -19.54 -0.84
C ASN A 245 -7.70 -18.74 -1.61
N PHE A 246 -6.47 -19.23 -1.70
CA PHE A 246 -5.40 -18.45 -2.31
C PHE A 246 -4.88 -19.08 -3.60
N PHE A 247 -4.49 -18.20 -4.53
CA PHE A 247 -3.91 -18.54 -5.81
C PHE A 247 -2.55 -17.86 -5.91
N LYS A 248 -1.51 -18.59 -6.30
CA LYS A 248 -0.23 -17.95 -6.62
C LYS A 248 -0.27 -17.42 -8.05
N SER A 249 -0.32 -16.12 -8.21
CA SER A 249 -0.39 -15.46 -9.50
C SER A 249 0.30 -14.09 -9.46
N PRO A 250 1.01 -13.69 -10.53
CA PRO A 250 1.49 -12.32 -10.69
C PRO A 250 0.29 -11.41 -10.98
N CYS A 251 -0.22 -10.79 -9.93
CA CYS A 251 -1.44 -10.00 -9.93
C CYS A 251 -1.18 -8.50 -9.67
N GLY A 252 0.07 -8.04 -9.70
CA GLY A 252 0.39 -6.62 -9.62
C GLY A 252 -0.16 -5.83 -10.82
N ARG A 253 -0.51 -4.55 -10.63
CA ARG A 253 -1.06 -3.70 -11.71
C ARG A 253 -0.24 -3.76 -12.99
N GLN A 254 1.09 -3.63 -12.89
CA GLN A 254 1.98 -3.68 -14.06
C GLN A 254 1.98 -5.04 -14.75
N SER A 255 1.87 -6.13 -13.97
CA SER A 255 1.78 -7.49 -14.53
C SER A 255 0.51 -7.66 -15.34
N LEU A 256 -0.63 -7.19 -14.80
CA LEU A 256 -1.92 -7.21 -15.49
C LEU A 256 -1.93 -6.31 -16.74
N GLU A 257 -1.39 -5.10 -16.66
CA GLU A 257 -1.24 -4.22 -17.83
C GLU A 257 -0.41 -4.89 -18.93
N ASN A 258 0.69 -5.56 -18.57
CA ASN A 258 1.53 -6.29 -19.53
C ASN A 258 0.82 -7.51 -20.13
N GLU A 259 0.00 -8.21 -19.34
CA GLU A 259 -0.80 -9.33 -19.81
C GLU A 259 -1.83 -8.86 -20.85
N PHE A 260 -2.61 -7.81 -20.55
CA PHE A 260 -3.58 -7.22 -21.48
C PHE A 260 -2.96 -6.61 -22.74
N ARG A 261 -1.70 -6.15 -22.69
CA ARG A 261 -0.99 -5.69 -23.89
C ARG A 261 -0.55 -6.83 -24.81
N ARG A 262 -0.31 -8.01 -24.24
CA ARG A 262 0.22 -9.17 -24.99
C ARG A 262 -0.85 -10.14 -25.44
N ARG A 263 -1.97 -10.20 -24.73
CA ARG A 263 -3.07 -11.15 -24.97
C ARG A 263 -4.38 -10.41 -25.03
N THR A 264 -5.30 -10.92 -25.82
CA THR A 264 -6.69 -10.41 -25.88
C THR A 264 -7.49 -10.75 -24.63
N GLU A 265 -7.06 -11.73 -23.85
CA GLU A 265 -7.74 -12.24 -22.67
C GLU A 265 -6.75 -12.44 -21.52
N SER A 266 -7.18 -12.16 -20.30
CA SER A 266 -6.40 -12.36 -19.07
C SER A 266 -6.77 -13.68 -18.40
N ASP A 267 -5.78 -14.51 -18.09
CA ASP A 267 -6.00 -15.77 -17.39
C ASP A 267 -6.54 -15.53 -15.97
N LEU A 268 -6.10 -14.45 -15.30
CA LEU A 268 -6.67 -14.02 -14.02
C LEU A 268 -8.16 -13.68 -14.15
N VAL A 269 -8.56 -12.96 -15.18
CA VAL A 269 -9.99 -12.62 -15.38
C VAL A 269 -10.80 -13.89 -15.64
N LYS A 270 -10.30 -14.86 -16.41
CA LYS A 270 -10.98 -16.15 -16.61
C LYS A 270 -11.20 -16.91 -15.31
N GLU A 271 -10.19 -16.97 -14.44
CA GLU A 271 -10.33 -17.58 -13.11
C GLU A 271 -11.38 -16.85 -12.26
N VAL A 272 -11.36 -15.53 -12.26
CA VAL A 272 -12.36 -14.72 -11.53
C VAL A 272 -13.78 -15.00 -12.07
N ILE A 273 -13.95 -15.11 -13.39
CA ILE A 273 -15.24 -15.45 -14.00
C ILE A 273 -15.70 -16.86 -13.59
N ASP A 274 -14.78 -17.84 -13.56
CA ASP A 274 -15.10 -19.21 -13.13
C ASP A 274 -15.53 -19.28 -11.66
N ILE A 275 -14.84 -18.54 -10.78
CA ILE A 275 -15.23 -18.42 -9.37
C ILE A 275 -16.63 -17.79 -9.26
N ILE A 276 -16.86 -16.66 -9.93
CA ILE A 276 -18.15 -15.97 -9.88
C ILE A 276 -19.27 -16.88 -10.45
N SER A 277 -19.01 -17.58 -11.55
CA SER A 277 -19.98 -18.53 -12.13
C SER A 277 -20.33 -19.65 -11.15
N THR A 278 -19.34 -20.23 -10.51
CA THR A 278 -19.54 -21.25 -9.48
C THR A 278 -20.39 -20.74 -8.32
N LEU A 279 -20.17 -19.48 -7.89
CA LEU A 279 -20.95 -18.86 -6.82
C LEU A 279 -22.38 -18.55 -7.26
N ILE A 280 -22.60 -18.04 -8.47
CA ILE A 280 -23.95 -17.80 -9.01
C ILE A 280 -24.75 -19.10 -9.06
N GLU A 281 -24.13 -20.21 -9.47
CA GLU A 281 -24.81 -21.50 -9.61
C GLU A 281 -25.08 -22.18 -8.26
N SER A 282 -24.13 -22.11 -7.32
CA SER A 282 -24.22 -22.81 -6.03
C SER A 282 -24.87 -21.99 -4.92
N LYS A 283 -24.76 -20.65 -4.98
CA LYS A 283 -25.16 -19.73 -3.91
C LYS A 283 -25.76 -18.43 -4.48
N PRO A 284 -26.86 -18.50 -5.25
CA PRO A 284 -27.38 -17.38 -6.07
C PRO A 284 -27.84 -16.17 -5.26
N GLU A 285 -28.15 -16.32 -3.97
CA GLU A 285 -28.60 -15.24 -3.09
C GLU A 285 -27.46 -14.63 -2.23
N GLU A 286 -26.23 -15.15 -2.32
CA GLU A 286 -25.13 -14.66 -1.50
C GLU A 286 -24.35 -13.54 -2.20
N PRO A 287 -24.29 -12.31 -1.61
CA PRO A 287 -23.58 -11.18 -2.20
C PRO A 287 -22.07 -11.41 -2.32
N ILE A 288 -21.51 -10.95 -3.45
CA ILE A 288 -20.10 -11.04 -3.79
C ILE A 288 -19.49 -9.63 -3.79
N LEU A 289 -18.35 -9.48 -3.12
CA LEU A 289 -17.52 -8.27 -3.12
C LEU A 289 -16.27 -8.50 -3.97
N ILE A 290 -16.00 -7.64 -4.94
CA ILE A 290 -14.85 -7.75 -5.84
C ILE A 290 -13.96 -6.52 -5.66
N TRP A 291 -12.72 -6.75 -5.22
CA TRP A 291 -11.70 -5.73 -5.08
C TRP A 291 -10.74 -5.73 -6.25
N SER A 292 -10.46 -4.56 -6.81
CA SER A 292 -9.51 -4.40 -7.90
C SER A 292 -8.81 -3.04 -7.87
N TYR A 293 -7.93 -2.80 -8.84
CA TYR A 293 -7.25 -1.52 -9.01
C TYR A 293 -8.18 -0.47 -9.62
N LYS A 294 -7.99 0.82 -9.23
CA LYS A 294 -8.61 1.95 -9.92
C LYS A 294 -8.20 1.96 -11.40
N LYS A 295 -9.10 2.39 -12.26
CA LYS A 295 -8.83 2.57 -13.69
C LYS A 295 -7.57 3.42 -13.88
N LYS A 296 -6.66 2.94 -14.71
CA LYS A 296 -5.46 3.69 -15.12
C LYS A 296 -5.22 3.45 -16.61
N ASN A 297 -4.91 4.52 -17.32
CA ASN A 297 -4.86 4.49 -18.79
C ASN A 297 -6.20 3.91 -19.34
N ASN A 298 -6.19 3.03 -20.27
CA ASN A 298 -7.42 2.42 -20.79
C ASN A 298 -7.78 1.08 -20.12
N LEU A 299 -7.09 0.70 -19.03
CA LEU A 299 -7.33 -0.55 -18.33
C LEU A 299 -8.22 -0.34 -17.11
N CYS A 300 -9.40 -0.98 -17.12
CA CYS A 300 -10.29 -1.12 -15.98
C CYS A 300 -10.66 -2.60 -15.82
N ILE A 301 -10.09 -3.26 -14.82
CA ILE A 301 -10.30 -4.69 -14.57
C ILE A 301 -11.77 -4.97 -14.24
N ILE A 302 -12.43 -4.09 -13.50
CA ILE A 302 -13.86 -4.22 -13.17
C ILE A 302 -14.72 -4.22 -14.44
N ASP A 303 -14.46 -3.28 -15.37
CA ASP A 303 -15.22 -3.22 -16.63
C ASP A 303 -14.97 -4.47 -17.48
N THR A 304 -13.74 -4.99 -17.47
CA THR A 304 -13.39 -6.24 -18.16
C THR A 304 -14.14 -7.42 -17.56
N ILE A 305 -14.15 -7.58 -16.23
CA ILE A 305 -14.90 -8.64 -15.53
C ILE A 305 -16.39 -8.54 -15.88
N LYS A 306 -16.98 -7.35 -15.82
CA LYS A 306 -18.40 -7.13 -16.19
C LYS A 306 -18.69 -7.49 -17.64
N SER A 307 -17.77 -7.15 -18.54
CA SER A 307 -17.91 -7.49 -19.97
C SER A 307 -17.85 -9.00 -20.21
N GLU A 308 -16.90 -9.70 -19.59
CA GLU A 308 -16.78 -11.15 -19.72
C GLU A 308 -17.96 -11.89 -19.08
N LEU A 309 -18.44 -11.46 -17.90
CA LEU A 309 -19.64 -12.02 -17.29
C LEU A 309 -20.88 -11.89 -18.18
N ARG A 310 -21.05 -10.77 -18.89
CA ARG A 310 -22.15 -10.60 -19.86
C ARG A 310 -22.06 -11.55 -21.05
N LYS A 311 -20.88 -12.00 -21.43
CA LYS A 311 -20.75 -13.01 -22.49
C LYS A 311 -21.24 -14.39 -22.01
N VAL A 312 -20.97 -14.74 -20.74
CA VAL A 312 -21.40 -16.01 -20.14
C VAL A 312 -22.88 -15.95 -19.73
N TYR A 313 -23.31 -14.84 -19.15
CA TYR A 313 -24.66 -14.59 -18.65
C TYR A 313 -25.23 -13.33 -19.30
N PRO A 314 -25.81 -13.40 -20.53
CA PRO A 314 -26.27 -12.21 -21.26
C PRO A 314 -27.34 -11.38 -20.54
N SER A 315 -28.11 -12.00 -19.66
CA SER A 315 -29.19 -11.36 -18.88
C SER A 315 -28.72 -10.91 -17.47
N ILE A 316 -27.43 -10.96 -17.15
CA ILE A 316 -26.92 -10.58 -15.82
C ILE A 316 -27.20 -9.10 -15.53
N ASP A 317 -27.83 -8.83 -14.40
CA ASP A 317 -28.02 -7.48 -13.88
C ASP A 317 -27.12 -7.25 -12.68
N PHE A 318 -26.14 -6.36 -12.79
CA PHE A 318 -25.22 -6.02 -11.71
C PHE A 318 -25.84 -5.15 -10.60
N GLU A 319 -27.05 -4.63 -10.83
CA GLU A 319 -27.82 -3.89 -9.83
C GLU A 319 -28.85 -4.78 -9.11
N GLN A 320 -28.95 -6.06 -9.52
CA GLN A 320 -29.84 -7.02 -8.87
C GLN A 320 -29.57 -7.14 -7.38
N THR A 321 -30.64 -7.19 -6.61
CA THR A 321 -30.60 -7.42 -5.15
C THR A 321 -31.13 -8.80 -4.82
N ASN A 322 -30.65 -9.36 -3.70
CA ASN A 322 -31.18 -10.58 -3.13
C ASN A 322 -32.54 -10.34 -2.40
N SER A 323 -33.09 -11.38 -1.82
CA SER A 323 -34.35 -11.35 -1.05
C SER A 323 -34.30 -10.40 0.18
N GLU A 324 -33.11 -10.08 0.69
CA GLU A 324 -32.89 -9.14 1.81
C GLU A 324 -32.66 -7.69 1.34
N GLY A 325 -32.67 -7.44 0.04
CA GLY A 325 -32.45 -6.11 -0.57
C GLY A 325 -30.99 -5.73 -0.74
N HIS A 326 -30.03 -6.65 -0.52
CA HIS A 326 -28.61 -6.40 -0.71
C HIS A 326 -28.19 -6.66 -2.16
N LYS A 327 -27.34 -5.80 -2.73
CA LYS A 327 -26.80 -6.02 -4.09
C LYS A 327 -25.99 -7.31 -4.13
N LEU A 328 -26.24 -8.13 -5.16
CA LEU A 328 -25.51 -9.37 -5.37
C LEU A 328 -24.06 -9.14 -5.82
N PHE A 329 -23.79 -8.07 -6.55
CA PHE A 329 -22.48 -7.72 -7.07
C PHE A 329 -22.02 -6.38 -6.55
N ASN A 330 -20.96 -6.38 -5.72
CA ASN A 330 -20.37 -5.19 -5.14
C ASN A 330 -18.94 -5.04 -5.67
N PHE A 331 -18.70 -4.04 -6.53
CA PHE A 331 -17.39 -3.76 -7.11
C PHE A 331 -16.74 -2.60 -6.39
N ASN A 332 -15.50 -2.81 -5.95
CA ASN A 332 -14.75 -1.78 -5.25
C ASN A 332 -13.28 -1.71 -5.70
N THR A 333 -12.64 -0.60 -5.42
CA THR A 333 -11.24 -0.37 -5.77
C THR A 333 -10.40 -0.06 -4.55
N PHE A 334 -9.14 -0.51 -4.57
CA PHE A 334 -8.18 -0.19 -3.51
C PHE A 334 -8.03 1.32 -3.33
N GLY A 335 -7.87 1.74 -2.08
CA GLY A 335 -7.92 3.13 -1.63
C GLY A 335 -9.30 3.58 -1.18
N ASN A 336 -10.33 2.70 -1.30
CA ASN A 336 -11.66 2.90 -0.74
C ASN A 336 -11.97 1.91 0.39
N GLU A 337 -10.99 1.10 0.81
CA GLU A 337 -11.15 0.12 1.89
C GLU A 337 -11.40 0.78 3.26
N LEU A 338 -10.95 2.02 3.43
CA LEU A 338 -11.18 2.76 4.65
C LEU A 338 -12.61 3.29 4.72
N GLY A 339 -13.25 3.12 5.87
CA GLY A 339 -14.54 3.73 6.15
C GLY A 339 -15.79 3.07 5.54
N LEU A 340 -15.71 1.91 4.89
CA LEU A 340 -16.88 1.21 4.34
C LEU A 340 -17.48 0.25 5.37
N ASN A 341 -18.70 0.49 5.80
CA ASN A 341 -19.45 -0.40 6.71
C ASN A 341 -20.66 -1.06 6.05
N SER A 342 -21.01 -0.66 4.83
CA SER A 342 -22.21 -1.11 4.13
C SER A 342 -22.08 -2.46 3.41
N LEU A 343 -20.93 -3.13 3.52
CA LEU A 343 -20.63 -4.36 2.77
C LEU A 343 -20.54 -5.60 3.67
N THR A 344 -20.89 -5.50 4.96
CA THR A 344 -20.80 -6.62 5.92
C THR A 344 -21.74 -7.79 5.59
N HIS A 345 -22.70 -7.58 4.70
CA HIS A 345 -23.55 -8.63 4.16
C HIS A 345 -22.87 -9.51 3.08
N CYS A 346 -21.70 -9.10 2.55
CA CYS A 346 -20.99 -9.85 1.53
C CYS A 346 -20.28 -11.06 2.14
N LYS A 347 -20.74 -12.26 1.81
CA LYS A 347 -20.14 -13.53 2.29
C LYS A 347 -18.97 -14.00 1.44
N HIS A 348 -18.82 -13.49 0.23
CA HIS A 348 -17.75 -13.83 -0.69
C HIS A 348 -16.99 -12.58 -1.08
N THR A 349 -15.65 -12.63 -0.95
CA THR A 349 -14.78 -11.53 -1.39
C THR A 349 -13.71 -12.04 -2.34
N ILE A 350 -13.58 -11.41 -3.51
CA ILE A 350 -12.60 -11.76 -4.54
C ILE A 350 -11.60 -10.61 -4.68
N PHE A 351 -10.32 -10.90 -4.48
CA PHE A 351 -9.22 -9.96 -4.63
C PHE A 351 -8.48 -10.19 -5.94
N CYS A 352 -8.67 -9.30 -6.91
CA CYS A 352 -7.91 -9.30 -8.16
C CYS A 352 -6.52 -8.64 -7.96
N GLY A 353 -5.73 -9.16 -7.05
CA GLY A 353 -4.45 -8.60 -6.60
C GLY A 353 -4.56 -7.76 -5.33
N LEU A 354 -3.46 -7.14 -4.93
CA LEU A 354 -3.37 -6.20 -3.81
C LEU A 354 -2.58 -4.95 -4.21
N LEU A 355 -2.85 -3.84 -3.54
CA LEU A 355 -2.13 -2.59 -3.78
C LEU A 355 -0.68 -2.72 -3.26
N PHE A 356 0.28 -2.33 -4.10
CA PHE A 356 1.69 -2.26 -3.76
C PHE A 356 2.12 -0.82 -3.64
N GLN A 357 2.79 -0.50 -2.56
CA GLN A 357 3.51 0.78 -2.46
C GLN A 357 4.90 0.64 -3.11
N PRO A 358 5.40 1.69 -3.79
CA PRO A 358 6.77 1.70 -4.31
C PRO A 358 7.80 1.46 -3.19
N MET A 359 8.82 0.64 -3.47
CA MET A 359 9.86 0.31 -2.47
C MET A 359 10.58 1.55 -1.97
N ALA A 360 10.81 2.51 -2.86
CA ALA A 360 11.39 3.81 -2.51
C ALA A 360 10.56 4.57 -1.47
N ALA A 361 9.23 4.60 -1.64
CA ALA A 361 8.33 5.25 -0.68
C ALA A 361 8.35 4.54 0.68
N LEU A 362 8.39 3.21 0.70
CA LEU A 362 8.50 2.44 1.93
C LEU A 362 9.84 2.67 2.64
N ALA A 363 10.95 2.69 1.89
CA ALA A 363 12.27 2.97 2.43
C ALA A 363 12.31 4.34 3.10
N MET A 364 11.77 5.37 2.45
CA MET A 364 11.74 6.72 3.02
C MET A 364 10.82 6.81 4.24
N SER A 365 9.65 6.15 4.20
CA SER A 365 8.77 6.09 5.38
C SER A 365 9.47 5.43 6.57
N LEU A 366 10.19 4.30 6.35
CA LEU A 366 10.96 3.66 7.41
C LEU A 366 12.06 4.56 7.98
N LYS A 367 12.84 5.22 7.12
CA LYS A 367 13.88 6.16 7.54
C LYS A 367 13.29 7.29 8.38
N GLY A 368 12.24 7.95 7.86
CA GLY A 368 11.60 9.07 8.55
C GLY A 368 10.97 8.69 9.88
N LEU A 369 10.21 7.59 9.93
CA LEU A 369 9.56 7.12 11.16
C LEU A 369 10.55 6.61 12.22
N SER A 370 11.65 5.98 11.80
CA SER A 370 12.72 5.55 12.71
C SER A 370 13.69 6.67 13.10
N GLY A 371 13.64 7.81 12.42
CA GLY A 371 14.60 8.91 12.62
C GLY A 371 16.02 8.62 12.09
N ASP A 372 16.25 7.49 11.42
CA ASP A 372 17.56 7.10 10.88
C ASP A 372 17.57 7.26 9.34
N MET A 373 17.87 8.48 8.91
CA MET A 373 17.86 8.87 7.49
C MET A 373 19.02 8.26 6.70
N GLU A 374 20.11 7.86 7.34
CA GLU A 374 21.31 7.34 6.67
C GLU A 374 21.35 5.81 6.57
N ARG A 375 20.40 5.11 7.19
CA ARG A 375 20.34 3.65 7.16
C ARG A 375 20.21 3.12 5.73
N ASP A 376 21.09 2.19 5.34
CA ASP A 376 20.96 1.43 4.09
C ASP A 376 19.89 0.35 4.25
N LEU A 377 18.68 0.62 3.76
CA LEU A 377 17.54 -0.31 3.85
C LEU A 377 17.48 -1.30 2.68
N TYR A 378 18.23 -1.09 1.60
CA TYR A 378 18.15 -1.96 0.41
C TYR A 378 18.88 -3.29 0.59
N THR A 379 19.81 -3.34 1.55
CA THR A 379 20.47 -4.57 1.99
C THR A 379 19.77 -5.23 3.17
N ASP A 380 18.74 -4.57 3.74
CA ASP A 380 18.05 -4.99 4.95
C ASP A 380 16.75 -5.76 4.61
N LYS A 381 16.54 -6.88 5.29
CA LYS A 381 15.29 -7.65 5.24
C LYS A 381 14.09 -6.84 5.71
N LEU A 382 14.30 -5.78 6.49
CA LEU A 382 13.24 -4.94 7.04
C LEU A 382 12.40 -4.29 5.95
N LEU A 383 13.04 -3.77 4.88
CA LEU A 383 12.29 -3.16 3.77
C LEU A 383 11.36 -4.15 3.08
N TYR A 384 11.82 -5.39 2.88
CA TYR A 384 10.98 -6.44 2.31
C TYR A 384 9.83 -6.84 3.27
N LYS A 385 10.14 -7.00 4.57
CA LYS A 385 9.15 -7.26 5.61
C LYS A 385 8.10 -6.15 5.64
N THR A 386 8.51 -4.89 5.56
CA THR A 386 7.61 -3.73 5.49
C THR A 386 6.70 -3.79 4.27
N LYS A 387 7.23 -4.16 3.10
CA LYS A 387 6.41 -4.34 1.90
C LYS A 387 5.31 -5.37 2.12
N VAL A 388 5.63 -6.53 2.68
CA VAL A 388 4.64 -7.59 2.96
C VAL A 388 3.64 -7.13 4.02
N SER A 389 4.10 -6.43 5.05
CA SER A 389 3.25 -5.91 6.13
C SER A 389 2.22 -4.88 5.63
N GLU A 390 2.60 -3.99 4.73
CA GLU A 390 1.67 -3.04 4.14
C GLU A 390 0.63 -3.74 3.23
N GLN A 391 1.02 -4.80 2.53
CA GLN A 391 0.07 -5.63 1.78
C GLN A 391 -0.89 -6.38 2.71
N ALA A 392 -0.37 -6.92 3.81
CA ALA A 392 -1.18 -7.58 4.84
C ALA A 392 -2.17 -6.61 5.48
N HIS A 393 -1.74 -5.36 5.75
CA HIS A 393 -2.61 -4.30 6.25
C HIS A 393 -3.76 -3.99 5.28
N VAL A 394 -3.46 -3.74 4.00
CA VAL A 394 -4.49 -3.49 2.97
C VAL A 394 -5.47 -4.67 2.86
N PHE A 395 -4.94 -5.89 2.86
CA PHE A 395 -5.76 -7.10 2.80
C PHE A 395 -6.67 -7.24 4.03
N TYR A 396 -6.12 -7.05 5.25
CA TYR A 396 -6.88 -7.07 6.48
C TYR A 396 -8.02 -6.05 6.47
N GLN A 397 -7.74 -4.82 6.10
CA GLN A 397 -8.74 -3.76 6.01
C GLN A 397 -9.86 -4.11 5.03
N ALA A 398 -9.51 -4.63 3.85
CA ALA A 398 -10.48 -4.96 2.82
C ALA A 398 -11.31 -6.22 3.16
N VAL A 399 -10.72 -7.27 3.74
CA VAL A 399 -11.44 -8.46 4.24
C VAL A 399 -12.42 -8.08 5.35
N SER A 400 -12.00 -7.18 6.25
CA SER A 400 -12.81 -6.68 7.35
C SER A 400 -13.99 -5.80 6.91
N ARG A 401 -14.20 -5.59 5.60
CA ARG A 401 -15.41 -4.94 5.04
C ARG A 401 -16.52 -5.93 4.69
N GLY A 402 -16.20 -7.22 4.54
CA GLY A 402 -17.16 -8.29 4.31
C GLY A 402 -17.75 -8.86 5.62
N SER A 403 -18.43 -9.99 5.49
CA SER A 403 -19.20 -10.62 6.60
C SER A 403 -18.35 -11.00 7.81
N SER A 404 -17.05 -11.26 7.64
CA SER A 404 -16.14 -11.53 8.76
C SER A 404 -15.98 -10.37 9.74
N ARG A 405 -16.46 -9.15 9.41
CA ARG A 405 -16.53 -8.03 10.35
C ARG A 405 -17.50 -8.29 11.48
N GLU A 406 -18.64 -8.88 11.16
CA GLU A 406 -19.69 -9.18 12.14
C GLU A 406 -19.23 -10.30 13.08
N THR A 407 -19.72 -10.24 14.31
CA THR A 407 -19.34 -11.17 15.37
C THR A 407 -20.58 -11.79 16.00
N ILE A 408 -20.63 -13.11 16.01
CA ILE A 408 -21.68 -13.88 16.68
C ILE A 408 -21.00 -14.83 17.67
N ASN A 409 -21.34 -14.72 18.96
CA ASN A 409 -20.81 -15.56 20.03
C ASN A 409 -19.26 -15.61 20.08
N GLY A 410 -18.58 -14.48 19.83
CA GLY A 410 -17.11 -14.40 19.82
C GLY A 410 -16.42 -14.95 18.57
N LYS A 411 -17.17 -15.32 17.52
CA LYS A 411 -16.66 -15.77 16.23
C LYS A 411 -17.06 -14.81 15.12
N CYS A 412 -16.24 -14.70 14.07
CA CYS A 412 -16.65 -13.99 12.88
C CYS A 412 -17.78 -14.74 12.16
N MET A 413 -18.59 -14.04 11.38
CA MET A 413 -19.52 -14.71 10.46
C MET A 413 -18.79 -15.42 9.33
N GLU A 414 -19.46 -16.42 8.73
CA GLU A 414 -18.93 -17.15 7.57
C GLU A 414 -18.51 -16.19 6.46
N HIS A 415 -17.27 -16.35 6.00
CA HIS A 415 -16.70 -15.53 4.95
C HIS A 415 -15.71 -16.32 4.10
N SER A 416 -15.95 -16.39 2.81
CA SER A 416 -15.07 -17.02 1.83
C SER A 416 -14.33 -15.96 1.03
N VAL A 417 -13.02 -15.93 1.14
CA VAL A 417 -12.13 -14.98 0.45
C VAL A 417 -11.35 -15.72 -0.63
N TYR A 418 -11.24 -15.11 -1.81
CA TYR A 418 -10.46 -15.61 -2.95
C TYR A 418 -9.35 -14.59 -3.25
N LEU A 419 -8.10 -14.98 -2.99
CA LEU A 419 -6.94 -14.11 -3.06
C LEU A 419 -5.99 -14.52 -4.18
N PHE A 420 -5.85 -13.68 -5.20
CA PHE A 420 -4.77 -13.79 -6.17
C PHE A 420 -3.58 -12.97 -5.68
N HIS A 421 -2.47 -13.63 -5.37
CA HIS A 421 -1.28 -12.97 -4.85
C HIS A 421 0.01 -13.68 -5.25
N TYR A 422 1.09 -12.91 -5.37
CA TYR A 422 2.40 -13.43 -5.74
C TYR A 422 3.06 -14.26 -4.62
N THR A 423 2.93 -13.83 -3.36
CA THR A 423 3.49 -14.51 -2.17
C THR A 423 2.42 -14.73 -1.08
N PRO A 424 1.40 -15.58 -1.34
CA PRO A 424 0.26 -15.74 -0.41
C PRO A 424 0.66 -16.33 0.94
N LEU A 425 1.73 -17.15 1.00
CA LEU A 425 2.18 -17.76 2.25
C LEU A 425 2.84 -16.76 3.19
N GLU A 426 3.53 -15.75 2.67
CA GLU A 426 4.08 -14.66 3.48
C GLU A 426 2.96 -13.83 4.09
N LEU A 427 1.92 -13.52 3.31
CA LEU A 427 0.72 -12.87 3.84
C LEU A 427 0.05 -13.70 4.93
N LYS A 428 -0.05 -15.02 4.75
CA LYS A 428 -0.59 -15.94 5.78
C LYS A 428 0.14 -15.79 7.10
N ARG A 429 1.49 -15.75 7.08
CA ARG A 429 2.30 -15.60 8.29
C ARG A 429 2.05 -14.27 8.98
N MET A 430 2.07 -13.18 8.21
CA MET A 430 1.81 -11.84 8.74
C MET A 430 0.42 -11.70 9.35
N LEU A 431 -0.58 -12.35 8.74
CA LEU A 431 -1.99 -12.25 9.16
C LEU A 431 -2.38 -13.22 10.27
N ALA A 432 -1.50 -14.14 10.69
CA ALA A 432 -1.83 -15.17 11.67
C ALA A 432 -2.30 -14.60 13.03
N GLU A 433 -1.76 -13.48 13.45
CA GLU A 433 -2.13 -12.83 14.72
C GLU A 433 -3.48 -12.13 14.66
N VAL A 434 -3.84 -11.52 13.52
CA VAL A 434 -5.06 -10.74 13.36
C VAL A 434 -6.23 -11.54 12.81
N PHE A 435 -5.96 -12.66 12.16
CA PHE A 435 -6.95 -13.66 11.75
C PHE A 435 -6.69 -15.01 12.43
N PRO A 436 -6.72 -15.08 13.78
CA PRO A 436 -6.49 -16.33 14.47
C PRO A 436 -7.51 -17.39 14.04
N GLN A 437 -7.01 -18.60 13.76
CA GLN A 437 -7.78 -19.77 13.34
C GLN A 437 -8.43 -19.67 11.95
N ALA A 438 -8.15 -18.64 11.16
CA ALA A 438 -8.60 -18.59 9.77
C ALA A 438 -8.04 -19.78 8.95
N LYS A 439 -8.90 -20.34 8.11
CA LYS A 439 -8.54 -21.47 7.24
C LYS A 439 -7.90 -20.95 5.97
N TRP A 440 -6.71 -21.44 5.64
CA TRP A 440 -6.01 -21.10 4.40
C TRP A 440 -5.98 -22.34 3.51
N THR A 441 -6.63 -22.24 2.37
CA THR A 441 -6.76 -23.34 1.41
C THR A 441 -6.17 -22.92 0.08
N ARG A 442 -5.27 -23.74 -0.45
CA ARG A 442 -4.80 -23.55 -1.83
C ARG A 442 -5.93 -23.93 -2.77
N TYR A 443 -6.24 -23.02 -3.69
CA TYR A 443 -7.27 -23.26 -4.69
C TYR A 443 -6.61 -23.71 -6.00
N GLU A 444 -7.15 -24.74 -6.64
CA GLU A 444 -6.68 -25.22 -7.92
C GLU A 444 -7.19 -24.29 -9.03
N THR A 445 -6.27 -23.83 -9.87
CA THR A 445 -6.55 -22.92 -10.99
C THR A 445 -6.78 -23.71 -12.28
N LYS A 446 -7.71 -23.27 -13.11
CA LYS A 446 -7.98 -23.86 -14.43
C LYS A 446 -7.17 -23.17 -15.55
N TYR A 447 -6.94 -21.88 -15.44
CA TYR A 447 -6.38 -21.04 -16.50
C TYR A 447 -5.00 -20.49 -16.17
N ILE A 448 -4.67 -20.34 -14.87
CA ILE A 448 -3.35 -19.86 -14.43
C ILE A 448 -2.40 -21.06 -14.40
N ASP A 449 -1.31 -20.97 -15.15
CA ASP A 449 -0.36 -22.06 -15.32
C ASP A 449 0.22 -22.54 -13.97
N SER A 450 0.06 -23.84 -13.70
CA SER A 450 0.50 -24.49 -12.48
C SER A 450 2.01 -24.75 -12.39
N THR A 451 2.81 -24.30 -13.39
CA THR A 451 4.28 -24.47 -13.34
C THR A 451 4.92 -23.84 -12.11
N SER A 452 4.27 -22.82 -11.52
CA SER A 452 4.67 -22.30 -10.21
C SER A 452 4.41 -23.30 -9.07
N SER A 453 3.43 -24.19 -9.18
CA SER A 453 3.08 -25.16 -8.14
C SER A 453 4.11 -26.27 -8.01
N LEU A 454 4.57 -26.78 -9.14
CA LEU A 454 5.63 -27.79 -9.16
C LEU A 454 6.95 -27.23 -8.60
N ALA A 455 7.24 -25.95 -8.90
CA ALA A 455 8.42 -25.28 -8.35
C ALA A 455 8.31 -25.11 -6.82
N GLU A 456 7.12 -24.86 -6.28
CA GLU A 456 6.90 -24.75 -4.83
C GLU A 456 6.94 -26.12 -4.12
N GLU A 457 6.33 -27.15 -4.69
CA GLU A 457 6.43 -28.51 -4.16
C GLU A 457 7.90 -28.92 -4.10
N ARG A 458 8.64 -28.67 -5.16
CA ARG A 458 10.08 -28.91 -5.21
C ARG A 458 10.87 -28.04 -4.24
N ALA A 459 10.44 -26.79 -4.01
CA ALA A 459 11.04 -25.94 -3.01
C ALA A 459 10.86 -26.48 -1.59
N VAL A 460 9.67 -26.99 -1.27
CA VAL A 460 9.40 -27.65 0.02
C VAL A 460 10.23 -28.94 0.18
N GLU A 461 10.30 -29.77 -0.85
CA GLU A 461 11.15 -30.99 -0.84
C GLU A 461 12.62 -30.66 -0.62
N ILE A 462 13.13 -29.64 -1.32
CA ILE A 462 14.51 -29.17 -1.20
C ILE A 462 14.75 -28.61 0.21
N ASN A 463 13.83 -27.81 0.73
CA ASN A 463 13.96 -27.23 2.06
C ASN A 463 13.99 -28.31 3.15
N ASN A 464 13.11 -29.31 3.04
CA ASN A 464 13.11 -30.45 3.98
C ASN A 464 14.43 -31.22 3.90
N ALA A 465 14.90 -31.55 2.71
CA ALA A 465 16.18 -32.26 2.53
C ALA A 465 17.40 -31.45 3.02
N LEU A 466 17.35 -30.12 2.90
CA LEU A 466 18.41 -29.25 3.42
C LEU A 466 18.34 -29.09 4.93
N SER A 467 17.16 -29.14 5.53
CA SER A 467 17.00 -29.08 7.00
C SER A 467 17.46 -30.34 7.70
N GLU A 468 17.55 -31.45 7.00
CA GLU A 468 18.08 -32.72 7.53
C GLU A 468 19.61 -32.80 7.51
N LEU A 469 20.28 -31.89 6.76
CA LEU A 469 21.74 -31.84 6.72
C LEU A 469 22.32 -31.16 7.95
N THR A 470 23.40 -31.72 8.48
CA THR A 470 24.21 -31.01 9.48
C THR A 470 24.93 -29.82 8.84
N ALA A 471 25.31 -28.83 9.65
CA ALA A 471 26.07 -27.67 9.19
C ALA A 471 27.39 -28.06 8.47
N GLU A 472 28.06 -29.12 8.94
CA GLU A 472 29.30 -29.64 8.34
C GLU A 472 29.06 -30.28 6.98
N GLU A 473 28.00 -31.09 6.84
CA GLU A 473 27.61 -31.69 5.56
C GLU A 473 27.26 -30.61 4.54
N PHE A 474 26.48 -29.61 4.95
CA PHE A 474 26.11 -28.49 4.09
C PHE A 474 27.35 -27.68 3.64
N LYS A 475 28.28 -27.39 4.55
CA LYS A 475 29.55 -26.71 4.22
C LYS A 475 30.39 -27.51 3.23
N SER A 476 30.47 -28.83 3.43
CA SER A 476 31.17 -29.73 2.54
C SER A 476 30.58 -29.74 1.13
N LEU A 477 29.25 -29.75 1.03
CA LEU A 477 28.50 -29.72 -0.23
C LEU A 477 28.65 -28.40 -0.97
N CYS A 478 28.61 -27.29 -0.25
CA CYS A 478 28.72 -25.94 -0.84
C CYS A 478 30.14 -25.59 -1.27
N GLY A 479 31.16 -26.34 -0.83
CA GLY A 479 32.57 -26.11 -1.18
C GLY A 479 33.08 -24.76 -0.71
N VAL A 480 32.68 -24.33 0.49
CA VAL A 480 33.07 -23.06 1.08
C VAL A 480 34.50 -23.22 1.64
N ASN A 481 35.51 -22.83 0.88
CA ASN A 481 36.80 -22.48 1.41
C ASN A 481 36.75 -21.09 2.01
N SER A 482 37.29 -20.92 3.20
CA SER A 482 37.22 -19.76 4.08
C SER A 482 37.70 -18.40 3.54
N GLN A 483 37.99 -18.29 2.25
CA GLN A 483 38.56 -17.08 1.64
C GLN A 483 37.80 -16.51 0.45
N SER A 484 36.73 -17.14 -0.05
CA SER A 484 35.99 -16.57 -1.17
C SER A 484 34.58 -16.15 -0.77
N THR A 485 34.34 -14.86 -0.85
CA THR A 485 33.06 -14.20 -0.70
C THR A 485 31.96 -14.73 -1.63
N ASN A 486 30.86 -15.18 -1.05
CA ASN A 486 29.50 -14.85 -1.49
C ASN A 486 28.79 -15.56 -2.64
N LYS A 487 29.19 -16.71 -3.13
CA LYS A 487 28.23 -17.50 -3.97
C LYS A 487 28.36 -18.99 -3.63
N VAL A 488 27.45 -19.47 -2.79
CA VAL A 488 27.19 -20.90 -2.66
C VAL A 488 26.88 -21.43 -4.05
N SER A 489 27.64 -22.41 -4.53
CA SER A 489 27.34 -23.04 -5.80
C SER A 489 26.11 -23.95 -5.62
N THR A 490 24.93 -23.37 -5.75
CA THR A 490 23.64 -24.07 -5.66
C THR A 490 23.57 -25.27 -6.61
N GLN A 491 24.38 -25.29 -7.66
CA GLN A 491 24.48 -26.40 -8.61
C GLN A 491 25.16 -27.65 -8.03
N LYS A 492 26.08 -27.51 -7.06
CA LYS A 492 26.66 -28.68 -6.38
C LYS A 492 25.62 -29.34 -5.47
N VAL A 493 24.88 -28.54 -4.73
CA VAL A 493 23.77 -29.00 -3.89
C VAL A 493 22.73 -29.74 -4.74
N ARG A 494 22.33 -29.19 -5.88
CA ARG A 494 21.43 -29.85 -6.81
C ARG A 494 21.93 -31.23 -7.22
N LYS A 495 23.18 -31.31 -7.70
CA LYS A 495 23.75 -32.57 -8.19
C LYS A 495 23.84 -33.64 -7.11
N TYR A 496 23.99 -33.25 -5.87
CA TYR A 496 24.11 -34.17 -4.74
C TYR A 496 22.76 -34.62 -4.21
N LEU A 497 21.85 -33.66 -3.91
CA LEU A 497 20.56 -33.97 -3.28
C LEU A 497 19.47 -34.33 -4.30
N PHE A 498 19.50 -33.72 -5.48
CA PHE A 498 18.44 -33.81 -6.50
C PHE A 498 19.04 -33.95 -7.91
N PRO A 499 19.78 -35.03 -8.17
CA PRO A 499 20.45 -35.23 -9.46
C PRO A 499 19.47 -35.31 -10.66
N GLU A 500 18.22 -35.70 -10.39
CA GLU A 500 17.14 -35.82 -11.37
C GLU A 500 16.56 -34.46 -11.80
N LEU A 501 16.68 -33.42 -10.98
CA LEU A 501 16.16 -32.09 -11.33
C LEU A 501 16.99 -31.42 -12.43
N LYS A 502 16.32 -30.95 -13.47
CA LYS A 502 16.97 -30.15 -14.51
C LYS A 502 17.43 -28.80 -13.98
N PRO A 503 18.46 -28.18 -14.55
CA PRO A 503 18.96 -26.87 -14.09
C PRO A 503 17.90 -25.76 -14.05
N ASN A 504 16.93 -25.78 -14.95
CA ASN A 504 15.84 -24.79 -14.97
C ASN A 504 14.80 -25.05 -13.88
N GLU A 505 14.45 -26.31 -13.62
CA GLU A 505 13.55 -26.70 -12.54
C GLU A 505 14.17 -26.34 -11.19
N TRP A 506 15.46 -26.64 -11.00
CA TRP A 506 16.21 -26.24 -9.82
C TRP A 506 16.21 -24.70 -9.63
N LYS A 507 16.46 -23.94 -10.71
CA LYS A 507 16.40 -22.47 -10.64
C LYS A 507 15.03 -21.96 -10.21
N LEU A 508 13.96 -22.53 -10.72
CA LEU A 508 12.59 -22.16 -10.37
C LEU A 508 12.29 -22.54 -8.92
N ALA A 509 12.68 -23.75 -8.48
CA ALA A 509 12.50 -24.19 -7.09
C ALA A 509 13.29 -23.33 -6.11
N ILE A 510 14.57 -23.02 -6.38
CA ILE A 510 15.39 -22.13 -5.54
C ILE A 510 14.81 -20.71 -5.51
N ARG A 511 14.24 -20.24 -6.62
CA ARG A 511 13.56 -18.95 -6.64
C ARG A 511 12.30 -18.96 -5.77
N ALA A 512 11.51 -20.03 -5.84
CA ALA A 512 10.36 -20.22 -4.96
C ALA A 512 10.77 -20.35 -3.48
N MET A 513 11.89 -21.01 -3.18
CA MET A 513 12.44 -21.10 -1.82
C MET A 513 12.92 -19.76 -1.28
N ASN A 514 13.59 -18.93 -2.09
CA ASN A 514 14.02 -17.58 -1.70
C ASN A 514 12.84 -16.69 -1.33
N GLU A 515 11.66 -17.00 -1.84
CA GLU A 515 10.41 -16.32 -1.49
C GLU A 515 9.80 -16.88 -0.19
N ILE A 516 10.18 -18.08 0.29
CA ILE A 516 9.45 -18.76 1.36
C ILE A 516 10.25 -18.98 2.66
N GLU A 517 11.49 -19.46 2.70
CA GLU A 517 12.18 -19.76 3.98
C GLU A 517 13.69 -20.03 3.87
N PHE A 518 14.16 -20.51 2.73
CA PHE A 518 15.55 -20.94 2.56
C PHE A 518 16.55 -19.81 2.83
N TYR A 519 16.13 -18.58 2.58
CA TYR A 519 16.97 -17.41 2.82
C TYR A 519 17.26 -17.20 4.32
N GLU A 520 16.30 -17.50 5.19
CA GLU A 520 16.50 -17.36 6.63
C GLU A 520 17.49 -18.41 7.16
N TRP A 521 17.36 -19.65 6.73
CA TRP A 521 18.25 -20.72 7.17
C TRP A 521 19.69 -20.52 6.64
N ALA A 522 19.87 -20.27 5.36
CA ALA A 522 21.20 -20.07 4.76
C ALA A 522 21.90 -18.78 5.23
N VAL A 523 21.13 -17.75 5.60
CA VAL A 523 21.68 -16.49 6.12
C VAL A 523 21.95 -16.55 7.62
N VAL A 524 21.13 -17.22 8.41
CA VAL A 524 21.32 -17.41 9.85
C VAL A 524 22.59 -18.24 10.08
N GLU A 525 22.78 -19.35 9.40
CA GLU A 525 23.99 -20.17 9.49
C GLU A 525 25.25 -19.39 9.06
N LYS A 526 25.18 -18.57 8.00
CA LYS A 526 26.30 -17.69 7.59
C LYS A 526 26.58 -16.53 8.54
N SER A 527 25.58 -16.01 9.25
CA SER A 527 25.79 -14.91 10.20
C SER A 527 26.49 -15.38 11.49
N PHE A 528 26.36 -16.66 11.85
CA PHE A 528 27.10 -17.27 12.95
C PHE A 528 28.60 -17.43 12.66
N GLU A 529 29.03 -17.45 11.40
CA GLU A 529 30.46 -17.52 11.03
C GLU A 529 31.17 -16.16 11.01
N ARG A 530 30.46 -15.07 11.15
CA ARG A 530 31.03 -13.70 11.19
C ARG A 530 31.23 -13.13 12.61
N ARG A 531 31.05 -13.96 13.63
CA ARG A 531 31.36 -13.58 15.02
C ARG A 531 32.56 -14.43 15.53
#